data_1b4f5e790a37518d8ca9ce72c46773bd
#
_entry.id   1b4f5e790a37518d8ca9ce72c46773bd
#
_cell.length_a   1.000
_cell.length_b   1.000
_cell.length_c   1.000
_cell.angle_alpha   90.00
_cell.angle_beta   90.00
_cell.angle_gamma   90.00
#
_symmetry.space_group_name_H-M   'P 1'
#
loop_
_entity.id
_entity.type
_entity.pdbx_description
1 polymer ?
#
loop_
_entity_poly.entity_id
_entity_poly.type
_entity_poly.pdbx_seq_one_letter_code
_entity_poly.pdbx_strand_id
1 'polypeptide(L)'
;AILYDPDAAQGDASGDSIPTLPLVGSIAAGRPIDALEDREEVSLTELVPTGDRIYMLRVKGKSMIEDHIDDGDLVVVERRETANDGDIVVAILEDEEATLKRFYRESNGMIRLQPANSEMEPLFTNRVQLRGVVRGVIRKFR
;
A
#
# COMPACT_ATOMS: atom_id res chain seq x y z
N ALA A 1 -8.67 13.70 7.94
CA ALA A 1 -8.05 13.15 9.11
C ALA A 1 -6.55 13.17 8.98
N ILE A 2 -5.91 13.58 10.03
CA ILE A 2 -4.48 13.59 10.06
C ILE A 2 -4.01 12.18 10.37
N LEU A 3 -3.24 11.66 9.47
CA LEU A 3 -2.80 10.29 9.58
C LEU A 3 -1.41 10.18 10.16
N TYR A 4 -0.66 11.24 10.05
CA TYR A 4 0.66 11.31 10.62
C TYR A 4 0.90 12.71 11.13
N ASP A 5 1.26 12.81 12.37
CA ASP A 5 1.61 14.07 13.02
C ASP A 5 2.99 13.90 13.64
N PRO A 6 4.02 14.47 13.03
CA PRO A 6 5.36 14.30 13.55
C PRO A 6 5.52 14.81 14.97
N ASP A 7 4.79 15.84 15.32
CA ASP A 7 4.88 16.40 16.67
C ASP A 7 4.27 15.47 17.69
N ALA A 8 3.13 14.88 17.34
CA ALA A 8 2.50 13.91 18.23
C ALA A 8 3.37 12.66 18.39
N ALA A 9 3.99 12.21 17.31
CA ALA A 9 4.86 11.06 17.39
C ALA A 9 6.08 11.36 18.27
N GLN A 10 6.60 12.56 18.17
CA GLN A 10 7.73 12.94 18.99
C GLN A 10 7.33 13.09 20.45
N GLY A 11 6.18 13.65 20.67
CA GLY A 11 5.69 13.82 22.02
C GLY A 11 5.45 12.49 22.72
N ASP A 12 5.18 11.49 21.93
CA ASP A 12 4.89 10.17 22.43
C ASP A 12 6.11 9.26 22.42
N ALA A 13 7.24 9.82 22.14
CA ALA A 13 8.46 9.03 21.98
C ALA A 13 8.84 8.30 23.26
N SER A 14 8.46 8.84 24.39
CA SER A 14 8.73 8.19 25.65
C SER A 14 7.87 6.96 25.84
N GLY A 15 6.76 6.95 25.18
CA GLY A 15 5.88 5.83 25.31
C GLY A 15 6.26 4.77 24.33
N ASP A 16 7.10 3.99 24.55
CA ASP A 16 7.48 2.90 23.68
C ASP A 16 6.34 2.04 23.23
N SER A 17 5.13 2.49 23.50
CA SER A 17 3.97 1.71 23.18
C SER A 17 3.64 1.83 21.72
N ILE A 18 4.01 0.83 20.97
CA ILE A 18 3.46 0.63 19.66
C ILE A 18 2.04 0.13 19.87
N PRO A 19 1.07 0.77 19.25
CA PRO A 19 -0.32 0.34 19.43
C PRO A 19 -0.50 -1.11 19.02
N THR A 20 -1.18 -1.85 19.88
CA THR A 20 -1.58 -3.21 19.55
C THR A 20 -3.09 -3.29 19.55
N LEU A 21 -3.60 -4.23 18.79
CA LEU A 21 -5.02 -4.52 18.76
C LEU A 21 -5.23 -6.00 19.00
N PRO A 22 -6.26 -6.37 19.77
CA PRO A 22 -6.53 -7.79 19.90
C PRO A 22 -7.13 -8.35 18.62
N LEU A 23 -6.57 -9.45 18.15
CA LEU A 23 -7.15 -10.21 17.07
C LEU A 23 -7.93 -11.35 17.70
N VAL A 24 -9.25 -11.31 17.58
CA VAL A 24 -10.09 -12.17 18.39
C VAL A 24 -10.70 -13.32 17.62
N GLY A 25 -10.41 -13.44 16.35
CA GLY A 25 -10.94 -14.54 15.56
C GLY A 25 -11.14 -14.17 14.12
N SER A 26 -11.91 -14.99 13.42
CA SER A 26 -12.20 -14.79 12.01
C SER A 26 -13.71 -14.72 11.82
N ILE A 27 -14.10 -14.01 10.78
CA ILE A 27 -15.50 -14.00 10.35
C ILE A 27 -15.54 -14.27 8.85
N ALA A 28 -16.65 -14.80 8.41
CA ALA A 28 -16.90 -15.03 6.99
C ALA A 28 -17.84 -13.94 6.49
N ALA A 29 -17.55 -13.44 5.28
CA ALA A 29 -18.41 -12.45 4.64
C ALA A 29 -19.42 -13.18 3.80
N GLY A 30 -20.17 -13.82 3.94
CA GLY A 30 -21.14 -14.56 3.12
C GLY A 30 -21.94 -15.53 3.94
N ARG A 31 -21.26 -16.37 4.67
CA ARG A 31 -21.98 -17.28 5.56
C ARG A 31 -21.28 -17.33 6.91
N PRO A 32 -22.06 -17.49 7.99
CA PRO A 32 -21.47 -17.47 9.30
C PRO A 32 -20.53 -18.64 9.52
N ILE A 33 -19.51 -18.40 10.32
CA ILE A 33 -18.62 -19.44 10.81
C ILE A 33 -18.65 -19.34 12.33
N ASP A 34 -18.23 -20.41 12.98
CA ASP A 34 -18.14 -20.40 14.43
C ASP A 34 -17.06 -19.40 14.85
N ALA A 35 -17.38 -18.59 15.82
CA ALA A 35 -16.44 -17.66 16.39
C ALA A 35 -15.36 -18.45 17.12
N LEU A 36 -14.12 -18.21 16.76
CA LEU A 36 -13.00 -18.82 17.45
C LEU A 36 -12.53 -17.85 18.53
N GLU A 37 -12.36 -18.37 19.71
CA GLU A 37 -11.88 -17.55 20.82
C GLU A 37 -10.37 -17.61 20.93
N ASP A 38 -9.71 -17.55 19.81
CA ASP A 38 -8.28 -17.59 19.81
C ASP A 38 -7.76 -16.15 19.75
N ARG A 39 -7.55 -15.61 20.92
CA ARG A 39 -7.23 -14.21 21.04
C ARG A 39 -5.73 -13.99 21.07
N GLU A 40 -5.26 -13.11 20.21
CA GLU A 40 -3.85 -12.72 20.25
C GLU A 40 -3.73 -11.21 20.11
N GLU A 41 -2.63 -10.67 20.59
CA GLU A 41 -2.33 -9.26 20.43
C GLU A 41 -1.50 -9.07 19.18
N VAL A 42 -1.93 -8.17 18.32
CA VAL A 42 -1.24 -7.87 17.08
C VAL A 42 -0.74 -6.43 17.14
N SER A 43 0.56 -6.27 16.98
CA SER A 43 1.13 -4.94 16.86
C SER A 43 0.90 -4.40 15.46
N LEU A 44 0.61 -3.12 15.37
CA LEU A 44 0.45 -2.51 14.04
C LEU A 44 1.70 -2.63 13.19
N THR A 45 2.87 -2.75 13.82
CA THR A 45 4.11 -2.94 13.07
C THR A 45 4.22 -4.31 12.41
N GLU A 46 3.45 -5.27 12.88
CA GLU A 46 3.39 -6.58 12.23
C GLU A 46 2.56 -6.53 10.94
N LEU A 47 1.61 -5.62 10.89
CA LEU A 47 0.73 -5.49 9.75
C LEU A 47 1.26 -4.49 8.73
N VAL A 48 1.90 -3.43 9.22
CA VAL A 48 2.35 -2.33 8.40
C VAL A 48 3.79 -2.04 8.75
N PRO A 49 4.72 -2.10 7.79
CA PRO A 49 6.11 -1.77 8.11
C PRO A 49 6.24 -0.31 8.52
N THR A 50 7.24 -0.04 9.33
CA THR A 50 7.55 1.31 9.79
C THR A 50 9.04 1.57 9.58
N GLY A 51 9.43 2.82 9.76
CA GLY A 51 10.82 3.20 9.61
C GLY A 51 10.97 4.40 8.68
N ASP A 52 12.20 4.82 8.50
CA ASP A 52 12.49 6.03 7.72
C ASP A 52 12.37 5.83 6.21
N ARG A 53 12.24 4.58 5.76
CA ARG A 53 12.02 4.29 4.34
C ARG A 53 10.55 4.10 4.02
N ILE A 54 9.68 4.31 4.97
CA ILE A 54 8.25 4.08 4.80
C ILE A 54 7.53 5.41 4.77
N TYR A 55 6.64 5.56 3.83
CA TYR A 55 5.80 6.76 3.72
C TYR A 55 4.44 6.36 3.19
N MET A 56 3.53 7.29 3.21
CA MET A 56 2.15 7.04 2.78
C MET A 56 1.75 8.00 1.69
N LEU A 57 0.90 7.52 0.80
CA LEU A 57 0.30 8.34 -0.23
C LEU A 57 -1.19 8.09 -0.26
N ARG A 58 -1.95 9.12 -0.60
CA ARG A 58 -3.37 8.99 -0.84
C ARG A 58 -3.62 8.69 -2.31
N VAL A 59 -4.46 7.71 -2.56
CA VAL A 59 -4.77 7.29 -3.92
C VAL A 59 -5.84 8.19 -4.50
N LYS A 60 -5.64 8.62 -5.72
CA LYS A 60 -6.65 9.32 -6.50
C LYS A 60 -6.91 8.54 -7.77
N GLY A 61 -8.17 8.33 -8.07
CA GLY A 61 -8.56 7.60 -9.27
C GLY A 61 -8.74 6.12 -9.04
N LYS A 62 -9.02 5.42 -10.10
CA LYS A 62 -9.44 4.02 -10.04
C LYS A 62 -8.57 3.08 -10.87
N SER A 63 -7.33 3.47 -11.13
CA SER A 63 -6.46 2.65 -11.97
C SER A 63 -6.12 1.29 -11.36
N MET A 64 -6.35 1.14 -10.05
CA MET A 64 -6.03 -0.11 -9.35
C MET A 64 -7.26 -0.70 -8.67
N ILE A 65 -8.44 -0.39 -9.16
CA ILE A 65 -9.68 -0.81 -8.51
C ILE A 65 -9.86 -2.33 -8.52
N GLU A 66 -9.36 -3.00 -9.53
CA GLU A 66 -9.48 -4.46 -9.60
C GLU A 66 -8.49 -5.17 -8.68
N ASP A 67 -7.52 -4.44 -8.15
CA ASP A 67 -6.66 -4.92 -7.06
C ASP A 67 -7.16 -4.42 -5.71
N HIS A 68 -8.40 -3.93 -5.68
CA HIS A 68 -9.07 -3.47 -4.46
C HIS A 68 -8.41 -2.25 -3.81
N ILE A 69 -7.74 -1.43 -4.62
CA ILE A 69 -7.22 -0.15 -4.18
C ILE A 69 -8.08 0.93 -4.83
N ASP A 70 -8.81 1.65 -4.02
CA ASP A 70 -9.80 2.60 -4.49
C ASP A 70 -9.36 4.03 -4.24
N ASP A 71 -10.03 4.93 -4.94
CA ASP A 71 -9.87 6.37 -4.71
C ASP A 71 -10.08 6.69 -3.23
N GLY A 72 -9.18 7.47 -2.68
CA GLY A 72 -9.25 7.84 -1.28
C GLY A 72 -8.50 6.94 -0.32
N ASP A 73 -8.12 5.75 -0.76
CA ASP A 73 -7.33 4.85 0.08
C ASP A 73 -5.95 5.44 0.36
N LEU A 74 -5.33 4.94 1.41
CA LEU A 74 -3.95 5.26 1.71
C LEU A 74 -3.11 4.05 1.41
N VAL A 75 -2.00 4.25 0.72
CA VAL A 75 -1.06 3.17 0.51
C VAL A 75 0.19 3.43 1.34
N VAL A 76 0.68 2.37 1.95
CA VAL A 76 1.92 2.38 2.71
C VAL A 76 3.00 1.92 1.77
N VAL A 77 4.00 2.75 1.58
CA VAL A 77 5.02 2.56 0.54
C VAL A 77 6.38 2.44 1.18
N GLU A 78 7.11 1.44 0.76
CA GLU A 78 8.52 1.33 1.10
C GLU A 78 9.33 1.97 -0.03
N ARG A 79 10.19 2.92 0.32
CA ARG A 79 11.02 3.60 -0.66
C ARG A 79 12.02 2.61 -1.25
N ARG A 80 11.92 2.42 -2.55
CA ARG A 80 12.81 1.52 -3.29
C ARG A 80 12.96 2.04 -4.71
N GLU A 81 14.11 1.79 -5.28
CA GLU A 81 14.37 2.15 -6.67
C GLU A 81 14.26 0.95 -7.59
N THR A 82 14.02 -0.23 -7.04
CA THR A 82 13.85 -1.46 -7.79
C THR A 82 12.59 -2.18 -7.33
N ALA A 83 12.07 -3.03 -8.19
CA ALA A 83 10.88 -3.81 -7.89
C ALA A 83 10.97 -5.15 -8.59
N ASN A 84 10.15 -6.08 -8.11
CA ASN A 84 10.00 -7.40 -8.73
C ASN A 84 8.70 -7.44 -9.54
N ASP A 85 8.65 -8.33 -10.50
CA ASP A 85 7.45 -8.51 -11.31
C ASP A 85 6.25 -8.76 -10.42
N GLY A 86 5.17 -8.04 -10.69
CA GLY A 86 3.93 -8.14 -9.93
C GLY A 86 3.82 -7.18 -8.75
N ASP A 87 4.91 -6.53 -8.38
CA ASP A 87 4.84 -5.53 -7.31
C ASP A 87 3.96 -4.35 -7.73
N ILE A 88 3.23 -3.78 -6.79
CA ILE A 88 2.54 -2.52 -7.01
C ILE A 88 3.51 -1.42 -6.64
N VAL A 89 3.78 -0.54 -7.59
CA VAL A 89 4.83 0.47 -7.43
C VAL A 89 4.29 1.87 -7.57
N VAL A 90 5.02 2.80 -6.96
CA VAL A 90 4.87 4.23 -7.22
C VAL A 90 5.94 4.58 -8.24
N ALA A 91 5.53 5.05 -9.39
CA ALA A 91 6.42 5.37 -10.50
C ALA A 91 6.24 6.80 -10.95
N ILE A 92 7.35 7.43 -11.30
CA ILE A 92 7.34 8.77 -11.88
C ILE A 92 7.63 8.61 -13.37
N LEU A 93 6.74 9.11 -14.18
CA LEU A 93 6.84 9.04 -15.63
C LEU A 93 7.61 10.25 -16.18
N GLU A 94 7.89 10.23 -17.46
CA GLU A 94 8.65 11.31 -18.10
C GLU A 94 8.05 12.69 -17.90
N ASP A 95 6.74 12.77 -17.85
CA ASP A 95 6.04 14.03 -17.61
C ASP A 95 5.97 14.42 -16.15
N GLU A 96 6.73 13.72 -15.32
CA GLU A 96 6.78 13.93 -13.88
C GLU A 96 5.49 13.60 -13.14
N GLU A 97 4.59 12.88 -13.81
CA GLU A 97 3.40 12.41 -13.13
C GLU A 97 3.70 11.16 -12.32
N ALA A 98 3.24 11.15 -11.08
CA ALA A 98 3.31 9.97 -10.24
C ALA A 98 2.12 9.06 -10.51
N THR A 99 2.36 7.78 -10.59
CA THR A 99 1.29 6.82 -10.85
C THR A 99 1.49 5.57 -10.00
N LEU A 100 0.39 4.87 -9.77
CA LEU A 100 0.38 3.61 -9.03
C LEU A 100 -0.04 2.52 -10.01
N LYS A 101 0.83 1.54 -10.22
CA LYS A 101 0.60 0.49 -11.21
C LYS A 101 1.31 -0.78 -10.77
N ARG A 102 0.95 -1.91 -11.38
CA ARG A 102 1.74 -3.13 -11.25
C ARG A 102 2.91 -3.07 -12.19
N PHE A 103 4.02 -3.57 -11.72
CA PHE A 103 5.30 -3.49 -12.41
C PHE A 103 5.64 -4.86 -13.01
N TYR A 104 6.06 -4.85 -14.28
CA TYR A 104 6.56 -6.06 -14.94
C TYR A 104 7.71 -5.69 -15.86
N ARG A 105 8.75 -6.53 -15.88
CA ARG A 105 9.81 -6.42 -16.87
C ARG A 105 9.45 -7.27 -18.06
N GLU A 106 9.50 -6.68 -19.22
CA GLU A 106 9.25 -7.40 -20.47
C GLU A 106 10.54 -7.95 -21.01
N SER A 107 10.43 -8.95 -21.91
CA SER A 107 11.60 -9.64 -22.44
C SER A 107 12.47 -8.74 -23.32
N ASN A 108 11.93 -7.65 -23.81
CA ASN A 108 12.66 -6.71 -24.68
C ASN A 108 13.34 -5.59 -23.88
N GLY A 109 13.39 -5.70 -22.56
CA GLY A 109 14.00 -4.67 -21.73
C GLY A 109 13.08 -3.52 -21.36
N MET A 110 11.88 -3.52 -21.93
CA MET A 110 10.89 -2.51 -21.55
C MET A 110 10.25 -2.86 -20.21
N ILE A 111 9.66 -1.87 -19.61
CA ILE A 111 8.88 -2.04 -18.38
C ILE A 111 7.42 -1.84 -18.76
N ARG A 112 6.58 -2.74 -18.29
CA ARG A 112 5.14 -2.59 -18.42
C ARG A 112 4.57 -2.15 -17.08
N LEU A 113 3.88 -1.02 -17.10
CA LEU A 113 3.13 -0.53 -15.96
C LEU A 113 1.67 -0.87 -16.21
N GLN A 114 1.17 -1.81 -15.44
CA GLN A 114 -0.13 -2.42 -15.67
C GLN A 114 -1.16 -1.88 -14.69
N PRO A 115 -2.19 -1.19 -15.16
CA PRO A 115 -3.31 -0.85 -14.28
C PRO A 115 -4.11 -2.09 -13.92
N ALA A 116 -4.69 -2.09 -12.74
CA ALA A 116 -5.66 -3.12 -12.36
C ALA A 116 -7.06 -2.58 -12.62
N ASN A 117 -7.32 -2.32 -13.88
CA ASN A 117 -8.57 -1.75 -14.35
C ASN A 117 -8.71 -2.11 -15.82
N SER A 118 -9.72 -2.93 -16.12
CA SER A 118 -9.89 -3.47 -17.46
C SER A 118 -10.23 -2.41 -18.50
N GLU A 119 -10.61 -1.22 -18.06
CA GLU A 119 -10.91 -0.10 -18.96
C GLU A 119 -9.69 0.74 -19.28
N MET A 120 -8.54 0.41 -18.72
CA MET A 120 -7.31 1.19 -18.90
C MET A 120 -6.23 0.33 -19.55
N GLU A 121 -5.44 0.96 -20.40
CA GLU A 121 -4.39 0.27 -21.12
C GLU A 121 -3.08 0.27 -20.35
N PRO A 122 -2.26 -0.76 -20.50
CA PRO A 122 -0.93 -0.74 -19.91
C PRO A 122 -0.03 0.26 -20.62
N LEU A 123 0.95 0.74 -19.90
CA LEU A 123 1.97 1.62 -20.44
C LEU A 123 3.28 0.86 -20.52
N PHE A 124 3.90 0.90 -21.71
CA PHE A 124 5.22 0.33 -21.91
C PHE A 124 6.23 1.45 -22.03
N THR A 125 7.30 1.37 -21.25
CA THR A 125 8.29 2.43 -21.23
C THR A 125 9.64 1.88 -20.79
N ASN A 126 10.71 2.55 -21.20
CA ASN A 126 12.03 2.30 -20.64
C ASN A 126 12.51 3.49 -19.80
N ARG A 127 11.63 4.46 -19.56
CA ARG A 127 11.97 5.68 -18.84
C ARG A 127 11.01 5.87 -17.69
N VAL A 128 11.28 5.15 -16.61
CA VAL A 128 10.46 5.24 -15.42
C VAL A 128 11.40 5.33 -14.22
N GLN A 129 11.03 6.16 -13.28
CA GLN A 129 11.74 6.25 -12.01
C GLN A 129 10.85 5.67 -10.94
N LEU A 130 11.31 4.62 -10.31
CA LEU A 130 10.56 4.01 -9.20
C LEU A 130 10.82 4.77 -7.92
N ARG A 131 9.76 5.02 -7.19
CA ARG A 131 9.81 5.72 -5.90
C ARG A 131 9.50 4.80 -4.74
N GLY A 132 8.94 3.65 -5.01
CA GLY A 132 8.67 2.72 -3.95
C GLY A 132 7.75 1.59 -4.36
N VAL A 133 7.58 0.67 -3.42
CA VAL A 133 6.75 -0.51 -3.57
C VAL A 133 5.68 -0.46 -2.48
N VAL A 134 4.44 -0.71 -2.86
CA VAL A 134 3.33 -0.69 -1.92
C VAL A 134 3.39 -1.92 -1.03
N ARG A 135 3.32 -1.70 0.27
CA ARG A 135 3.36 -2.76 1.27
C ARG A 135 2.03 -2.96 1.98
N GLY A 136 1.14 -2.01 1.88
CA GLY A 136 -0.15 -2.15 2.51
C GLY A 136 -1.11 -1.09 2.06
N VAL A 137 -2.38 -1.31 2.36
CA VAL A 137 -3.46 -0.37 2.04
C VAL A 137 -4.26 -0.16 3.31
N ILE A 138 -4.58 1.08 3.59
CA ILE A 138 -5.40 1.43 4.74
C ILE A 138 -6.63 2.16 4.22
N ARG A 139 -7.79 1.66 4.62
CA ARG A 139 -9.06 2.30 4.31
C ARG A 139 -9.80 2.54 5.59
N LYS A 140 -10.15 3.79 5.80
CA LYS A 140 -10.83 4.19 7.01
C LYS A 140 -12.30 4.43 6.70
N PHE A 141 -13.17 3.84 7.47
CA PHE A 141 -14.58 4.17 7.47
C PHE A 141 -14.83 5.18 8.57
N ARG A 142 -15.78 6.03 8.35
CA ARG A 142 -16.05 7.07 9.35
C ARG A 142 -16.74 6.55 10.60
#